data_6a4da9bfbc94a281621535ff971f4085
#
_entry.id   6a4da9bfbc94a281621535ff971f4085
#
_cell.length_a   1.000
_cell.length_b   1.000
_cell.length_c   1.000
_cell.angle_alpha   90.00
_cell.angle_beta   90.00
_cell.angle_gamma   90.00
#
_symmetry.space_group_name_H-M   'P 1'
#
loop_
_entity.id
_entity.type
_entity.pdbx_description
1 polymer ?
#
loop_
_entity_poly.entity_id
_entity_poly.type
_entity_poly.pdbx_seq_one_letter_code
_entity_poly.pdbx_strand_id
1 'polypeptide(L)'
;MTGVQTCALPISLLDEIASFMQNLKLTDREETIAKQILKEINARLLFLSDVGLNYLTLSRAAGTLSGGEAQRIRLATQIGSGLVGVLYILDEPSIGLHQRDNERLLNTLRHLTDIGNTLIVVEHDEDTMRVADHIVDIGPGADINGGEGREIGRASCRERV
;
A
#
# COMPACT_ATOMS: atom_id res chain seq x y z
N MET A 1 -34.68 7.21 2.26
CA MET A 1 -34.34 6.14 1.26
C MET A 1 -32.89 5.67 1.41
N THR A 2 -32.40 5.46 2.61
CA THR A 2 -30.98 5.22 2.87
C THR A 2 -30.64 3.80 3.41
N GLY A 3 -31.63 3.00 3.74
CA GLY A 3 -31.40 1.71 4.38
C GLY A 3 -30.99 0.54 3.45
N VAL A 4 -31.25 0.62 2.17
CA VAL A 4 -30.96 -0.49 1.23
C VAL A 4 -29.55 -0.45 0.69
N GLN A 5 -28.93 0.73 0.58
CA GLN A 5 -27.58 0.89 0.03
C GLN A 5 -26.47 0.44 0.99
N THR A 6 -26.65 0.60 2.28
CA THR A 6 -25.64 0.20 3.28
C THR A 6 -25.48 -1.32 3.41
N CYS A 7 -26.49 -2.12 3.09
CA CYS A 7 -26.39 -3.58 3.12
C CYS A 7 -25.62 -4.17 1.94
N ALA A 8 -25.49 -3.44 0.81
CA ALA A 8 -24.78 -3.92 -0.36
C ALA A 8 -23.27 -3.65 -0.31
N LEU A 9 -22.82 -2.60 0.40
CA LEU A 9 -21.42 -2.21 0.47
C LEU A 9 -20.45 -3.35 0.86
N PRO A 10 -20.77 -4.22 1.84
CA PRO A 10 -19.86 -5.29 2.23
C PRO A 10 -19.57 -6.32 1.14
N ILE A 11 -20.52 -6.54 0.22
CA ILE A 11 -20.41 -7.52 -0.88
C ILE A 11 -19.98 -6.90 -2.21
N SER A 12 -19.96 -5.56 -2.28
CA SER A 12 -19.48 -4.84 -3.46
C SER A 12 -17.96 -4.86 -3.56
N LEU A 13 -17.43 -4.79 -4.78
CA LEU A 13 -16.02 -4.65 -5.03
C LEU A 13 -15.50 -3.28 -4.54
N LEU A 14 -14.24 -3.19 -4.20
CA LEU A 14 -13.64 -1.95 -3.68
C LEU A 14 -13.79 -0.77 -4.64
N ASP A 15 -13.69 -0.99 -5.95
CA ASP A 15 -13.88 0.06 -6.96
C ASP A 15 -15.34 0.59 -6.99
N GLU A 16 -16.31 -0.28 -6.79
CA GLU A 16 -17.73 0.11 -6.69
C GLU A 16 -17.98 0.95 -5.44
N ILE A 17 -17.36 0.54 -4.32
CA ILE A 17 -17.44 1.28 -3.06
C ILE A 17 -16.78 2.65 -3.19
N ALA A 18 -15.61 2.73 -3.80
CA ALA A 18 -14.92 3.99 -4.05
C ALA A 18 -15.77 4.95 -4.90
N SER A 19 -16.37 4.44 -5.98
CA SER A 19 -17.27 5.20 -6.83
C SER A 19 -18.53 5.66 -6.08
N PHE A 20 -19.09 4.82 -5.21
CA PHE A 20 -20.21 5.18 -4.36
C PHE A 20 -19.85 6.30 -3.39
N MET A 21 -18.72 6.22 -2.70
CA MET A 21 -18.27 7.22 -1.73
C MET A 21 -17.99 8.58 -2.39
N GLN A 22 -17.45 8.61 -3.61
CA GLN A 22 -17.21 9.83 -4.35
C GLN A 22 -18.50 10.51 -4.84
N ASN A 23 -19.55 9.76 -5.10
CA ASN A 23 -20.84 10.25 -5.59
C ASN A 23 -21.88 10.46 -4.46
N LEU A 24 -21.49 10.38 -3.20
CA LEU A 24 -22.37 10.58 -2.06
C LEU A 24 -22.90 12.02 -2.06
N LYS A 25 -24.22 12.15 -2.10
CA LYS A 25 -24.89 13.44 -1.97
C LYS A 25 -25.22 13.70 -0.51
N LEU A 26 -24.52 14.61 0.09
CA LEU A 26 -24.70 15.02 1.47
C LEU A 26 -25.29 16.43 1.52
N THR A 27 -25.99 16.75 2.60
CA THR A 27 -26.36 18.13 2.93
C THR A 27 -25.15 18.87 3.48
N ASP A 28 -25.12 20.19 3.44
CA ASP A 28 -24.00 21.03 3.91
C ASP A 28 -23.57 20.69 5.34
N ARG A 29 -24.53 20.34 6.20
CA ARG A 29 -24.28 19.93 7.58
C ARG A 29 -23.60 18.56 7.66
N GLU A 30 -24.09 17.60 6.90
CA GLU A 30 -23.52 16.26 6.84
C GLU A 30 -22.13 16.28 6.22
N GLU A 31 -21.92 17.09 5.18
CA GLU A 31 -20.60 17.28 4.56
C GLU A 31 -19.59 17.83 5.55
N THR A 32 -19.96 18.83 6.34
CA THR A 32 -19.08 19.41 7.37
C THR A 32 -18.67 18.36 8.41
N ILE A 33 -19.60 17.50 8.85
CA ILE A 33 -19.34 16.46 9.84
C ILE A 33 -18.51 15.32 9.25
N ALA A 34 -18.85 14.88 8.04
CA ALA A 34 -18.26 13.70 7.42
C ALA A 34 -16.94 13.98 6.70
N LYS A 35 -16.59 15.23 6.42
CA LYS A 35 -15.45 15.65 5.60
C LYS A 35 -14.14 14.93 5.94
N GLN A 36 -13.77 14.91 7.22
CA GLN A 36 -12.52 14.28 7.64
C GLN A 36 -12.58 12.77 7.51
N ILE A 37 -13.71 12.16 7.87
CA ILE A 37 -13.93 10.70 7.80
C ILE A 37 -13.92 10.24 6.34
N LEU A 38 -14.63 10.95 5.46
CA LEU A 38 -14.67 10.64 4.03
C LEU A 38 -13.29 10.78 3.37
N LYS A 39 -12.52 11.80 3.78
CA LYS A 39 -11.14 11.96 3.31
C LYS A 39 -10.29 10.73 3.64
N GLU A 40 -10.36 10.23 4.87
CA GLU A 40 -9.60 9.04 5.28
C GLU A 40 -10.09 7.76 4.58
N ILE A 41 -11.41 7.58 4.47
CA ILE A 41 -11.98 6.41 3.78
C ILE A 41 -11.54 6.42 2.31
N ASN A 42 -11.68 7.54 1.61
CA ASN A 42 -11.31 7.65 0.21
C ASN A 42 -9.80 7.42 0.00
N ALA A 43 -8.94 7.94 0.88
CA ALA A 43 -7.50 7.70 0.80
C ALA A 43 -7.15 6.20 0.92
N ARG A 44 -7.80 5.49 1.84
CA ARG A 44 -7.60 4.05 2.02
C ARG A 44 -8.15 3.23 0.86
N LEU A 45 -9.34 3.58 0.35
CA LEU A 45 -9.92 2.90 -0.82
C LEU A 45 -9.07 3.11 -2.08
N LEU A 46 -8.60 4.33 -2.30
CA LEU A 46 -7.72 4.65 -3.42
C LEU A 46 -6.43 3.82 -3.34
N PHE A 47 -5.80 3.80 -2.16
CA PHE A 47 -4.61 2.98 -1.96
C PHE A 47 -4.85 1.49 -2.24
N LEU A 48 -5.95 0.92 -1.72
CA LEU A 48 -6.28 -0.49 -1.96
C LEU A 48 -6.46 -0.79 -3.45
N SER A 49 -7.04 0.15 -4.21
CA SER A 49 -7.15 0.04 -5.67
C SER A 49 -5.77 0.15 -6.35
N ASP A 50 -4.93 1.09 -5.90
CA ASP A 50 -3.58 1.32 -6.47
C ASP A 50 -2.64 0.13 -6.25
N VAL A 51 -2.80 -0.60 -5.15
CA VAL A 51 -2.02 -1.83 -4.88
C VAL A 51 -2.66 -3.10 -5.45
N GLY A 52 -3.61 -2.96 -6.37
CA GLY A 52 -4.21 -4.08 -7.10
C GLY A 52 -5.17 -4.94 -6.29
N LEU A 53 -5.79 -4.41 -5.23
CA LEU A 53 -6.77 -5.13 -4.41
C LEU A 53 -8.23 -4.79 -4.73
N ASN A 54 -8.48 -4.13 -5.85
CA ASN A 54 -9.81 -3.69 -6.30
C ASN A 54 -10.85 -4.83 -6.45
N TYR A 55 -10.39 -6.07 -6.65
CA TYR A 55 -11.22 -7.26 -6.74
C TYR A 55 -11.72 -7.79 -5.38
N LEU A 56 -11.22 -7.25 -4.27
CA LEU A 56 -11.65 -7.67 -2.94
C LEU A 56 -13.00 -7.04 -2.58
N THR A 57 -13.72 -7.73 -1.70
CA THR A 57 -14.93 -7.23 -1.04
C THR A 57 -14.66 -6.98 0.43
N LEU A 58 -15.35 -6.03 1.05
CA LEU A 58 -15.20 -5.75 2.50
C LEU A 58 -15.62 -6.92 3.37
N SER A 59 -16.49 -7.79 2.88
CA SER A 59 -16.97 -8.98 3.62
C SER A 59 -16.00 -10.15 3.59
N ARG A 60 -14.91 -10.05 2.81
CA ARG A 60 -13.95 -11.16 2.70
C ARG A 60 -13.28 -11.44 4.04
N ALA A 61 -13.35 -12.69 4.49
CA ALA A 61 -12.74 -13.10 5.74
C ALA A 61 -11.21 -13.00 5.70
N ALA A 62 -10.62 -12.39 6.73
CA ALA A 62 -9.17 -12.15 6.80
C ALA A 62 -8.31 -13.43 6.66
N GLY A 63 -8.83 -14.57 7.14
CA GLY A 63 -8.16 -15.87 7.01
C GLY A 63 -8.08 -16.45 5.59
N THR A 64 -8.79 -15.85 4.62
CA THR A 64 -8.75 -16.25 3.20
C THR A 64 -7.80 -15.38 2.37
N LEU A 65 -7.17 -14.38 2.97
CA LEU A 65 -6.22 -13.49 2.30
C LEU A 65 -4.87 -14.19 2.16
N SER A 66 -4.22 -13.96 1.03
CA SER A 66 -2.80 -14.30 0.87
C SER A 66 -1.92 -13.41 1.76
N GLY A 67 -0.67 -13.80 2.00
CA GLY A 67 0.28 -13.01 2.78
C GLY A 67 0.46 -11.60 2.20
N GLY A 68 0.64 -11.48 0.88
CA GLY A 68 0.77 -10.20 0.19
C GLY A 68 -0.49 -9.34 0.26
N GLU A 69 -1.70 -9.92 0.11
CA GLU A 69 -2.96 -9.19 0.28
C GLU A 69 -3.09 -8.63 1.70
N ALA A 70 -2.84 -9.46 2.72
CA ALA A 70 -2.91 -9.04 4.12
C ALA A 70 -1.91 -7.91 4.43
N GLN A 71 -0.70 -7.97 3.87
CA GLN A 71 0.32 -6.95 4.06
C GLN A 71 -0.09 -5.63 3.41
N ARG A 72 -0.60 -5.64 2.18
CA ARG A 72 -1.10 -4.43 1.49
C ARG A 72 -2.30 -3.81 2.22
N ILE A 73 -3.20 -4.62 2.77
CA ILE A 73 -4.30 -4.11 3.59
C ILE A 73 -3.77 -3.43 4.87
N ARG A 74 -2.75 -3.98 5.51
CA ARG A 74 -2.10 -3.33 6.66
C ARG A 74 -1.51 -1.98 6.29
N LEU A 75 -0.84 -1.87 5.14
CA LEU A 75 -0.32 -0.60 4.63
C LEU A 75 -1.45 0.43 4.41
N ALA A 76 -2.58 0.02 3.85
CA ALA A 76 -3.74 0.88 3.65
C ALA A 76 -4.23 1.52 4.96
N THR A 77 -4.16 0.79 6.08
CA THR A 77 -4.57 1.33 7.38
C THR A 77 -3.63 2.44 7.88
N GLN A 78 -2.38 2.42 7.47
CA GLN A 78 -1.36 3.37 7.89
C GLN A 78 -1.40 4.68 7.08
N ILE A 79 -1.68 4.59 5.78
CA ILE A 79 -1.69 5.75 4.86
C ILE A 79 -2.76 6.77 5.25
N GLY A 80 -3.96 6.33 5.65
CA GLY A 80 -5.02 7.22 6.08
C GLY A 80 -4.77 7.92 7.41
N SER A 81 -3.81 7.45 8.22
CA SER A 81 -3.52 8.01 9.54
C SER A 81 -2.72 9.33 9.50
N GLY A 82 -2.08 9.65 8.36
CA GLY A 82 -1.22 10.83 8.24
C GLY A 82 -0.01 10.82 9.19
N LEU A 83 0.38 9.64 9.69
CA LEU A 83 1.54 9.49 10.57
C LEU A 83 2.83 9.81 9.81
N VAL A 84 3.69 10.58 10.45
CA VAL A 84 5.00 10.98 9.96
C VAL A 84 6.08 10.47 10.93
N GLY A 85 7.27 10.11 10.40
CA GLY A 85 8.37 9.62 11.23
C GLY A 85 8.21 8.16 11.64
N VAL A 86 7.42 7.37 10.91
CA VAL A 86 7.23 5.93 11.15
C VAL A 86 8.22 5.13 10.33
N LEU A 87 8.73 4.05 10.90
CA LEU A 87 9.50 3.02 10.19
C LEU A 87 8.59 1.89 9.75
N TYR A 88 8.52 1.67 8.44
CA TYR A 88 7.82 0.54 7.84
C TYR A 88 8.82 -0.52 7.39
N ILE A 89 8.54 -1.77 7.71
CA ILE A 89 9.32 -2.93 7.25
C ILE A 89 8.38 -3.79 6.42
N LEU A 90 8.73 -4.00 5.16
CA LEU A 90 7.93 -4.73 4.19
C LEU A 90 8.75 -5.90 3.66
N ASP A 91 8.14 -7.06 3.63
CA ASP A 91 8.72 -8.29 3.12
C ASP A 91 7.98 -8.70 1.85
N GLU A 92 8.66 -8.63 0.71
CA GLU A 92 8.14 -8.93 -0.63
C GLU A 92 6.75 -8.32 -0.94
N PRO A 93 6.55 -7.01 -0.80
CA PRO A 93 5.23 -6.39 -1.00
C PRO A 93 4.73 -6.49 -2.44
N SER A 94 5.62 -6.71 -3.41
CA SER A 94 5.30 -6.91 -4.84
C SER A 94 4.78 -8.32 -5.16
N ILE A 95 4.90 -9.27 -4.23
CA ILE A 95 4.56 -10.67 -4.49
C ILE A 95 3.12 -10.84 -5.01
N GLY A 96 2.99 -11.52 -6.15
CA GLY A 96 1.70 -11.78 -6.77
C GLY A 96 1.05 -10.59 -7.46
N LEU A 97 1.76 -9.45 -7.62
CA LEU A 97 1.30 -8.32 -8.40
C LEU A 97 1.64 -8.49 -9.89
N HIS A 98 0.76 -7.97 -10.73
CA HIS A 98 1.08 -7.74 -12.13
C HIS A 98 2.00 -6.52 -12.26
N GLN A 99 2.88 -6.48 -13.27
CA GLN A 99 3.85 -5.40 -13.45
C GLN A 99 3.23 -3.99 -13.39
N ARG A 100 2.04 -3.80 -13.96
CA ARG A 100 1.32 -2.51 -13.92
C ARG A 100 0.94 -2.08 -12.49
N ASP A 101 0.57 -3.04 -11.64
CA ASP A 101 0.17 -2.77 -10.27
C ASP A 101 1.40 -2.57 -9.38
N ASN A 102 2.55 -3.16 -9.76
CA ASN A 102 3.83 -2.93 -9.11
C ASN A 102 4.28 -1.46 -9.21
N GLU A 103 4.15 -0.82 -10.39
CA GLU A 103 4.45 0.61 -10.54
C GLU A 103 3.62 1.48 -9.59
N ARG A 104 2.33 1.16 -9.44
CA ARG A 104 1.44 1.89 -8.52
C ARG A 104 1.84 1.70 -7.07
N LEU A 105 2.18 0.47 -6.68
CA LEU A 105 2.71 0.17 -5.35
C LEU A 105 3.98 1.00 -5.09
N LEU A 106 4.95 1.00 -6.01
CA LEU A 106 6.19 1.75 -5.88
C LEU A 106 5.96 3.26 -5.73
N ASN A 107 5.06 3.82 -6.52
CA ASN A 107 4.68 5.24 -6.40
C ASN A 107 4.09 5.56 -5.02
N THR A 108 3.27 4.66 -4.50
CA THR A 108 2.67 4.83 -3.17
C THR A 108 3.71 4.70 -2.05
N LEU A 109 4.63 3.74 -2.16
CA LEU A 109 5.75 3.59 -1.22
C LEU A 109 6.66 4.83 -1.24
N ARG A 110 6.92 5.39 -2.40
CA ARG A 110 7.64 6.66 -2.54
C ARG A 110 6.90 7.81 -1.87
N HIS A 111 5.62 7.92 -2.09
CA HIS A 111 4.82 8.95 -1.42
C HIS A 111 4.91 8.85 0.11
N LEU A 112 4.95 7.64 0.68
CA LEU A 112 5.15 7.45 2.12
C LEU A 112 6.51 7.97 2.61
N THR A 113 7.57 7.81 1.82
CA THR A 113 8.88 8.38 2.17
C THR A 113 8.90 9.89 2.03
N ASP A 114 8.27 10.45 1.00
CA ASP A 114 8.20 11.90 0.74
C ASP A 114 7.51 12.67 1.88
N ILE A 115 6.54 12.06 2.54
CA ILE A 115 5.88 12.67 3.72
C ILE A 115 6.67 12.51 5.03
N GLY A 116 7.89 11.92 4.98
CA GLY A 116 8.81 11.87 6.09
C GLY A 116 8.84 10.56 6.87
N ASN A 117 8.42 9.45 6.24
CA ASN A 117 8.56 8.11 6.81
C ASN A 117 9.82 7.41 6.30
N THR A 118 10.25 6.37 7.00
CA THR A 118 11.34 5.51 6.59
C THR A 118 10.79 4.15 6.18
N LEU A 119 11.22 3.65 5.02
CA LEU A 119 10.84 2.33 4.52
C LEU A 119 12.08 1.42 4.43
N ILE A 120 11.94 0.20 4.93
CA ILE A 120 12.84 -0.92 4.65
C ILE A 120 12.02 -1.94 3.88
N VAL A 121 12.47 -2.28 2.68
CA VAL A 121 11.77 -3.23 1.80
C VAL A 121 12.73 -4.36 1.47
N VAL A 122 12.33 -5.58 1.78
CA VAL A 122 13.03 -6.80 1.32
C VAL A 122 12.40 -7.19 -0.01
N GLU A 123 13.17 -7.16 -1.07
CA GLU A 123 12.69 -7.43 -2.43
C GLU A 123 13.77 -8.04 -3.32
N HIS A 124 13.31 -8.76 -4.34
CA HIS A 124 14.14 -9.36 -5.37
C HIS A 124 13.87 -8.75 -6.75
N ASP A 125 12.88 -7.88 -6.85
CA ASP A 125 12.44 -7.24 -8.07
C ASP A 125 13.36 -6.08 -8.47
N GLU A 126 13.81 -6.07 -9.73
CA GLU A 126 14.72 -5.05 -10.24
C GLU A 126 14.10 -3.66 -10.25
N ASP A 127 12.80 -3.54 -10.55
CA ASP A 127 12.12 -2.24 -10.62
C ASP A 127 12.06 -1.59 -9.23
N THR A 128 11.80 -2.38 -8.18
CA THR A 128 11.85 -1.92 -6.79
C THR A 128 13.25 -1.47 -6.40
N MET A 129 14.27 -2.23 -6.77
CA MET A 129 15.66 -1.86 -6.50
C MET A 129 16.06 -0.55 -7.19
N ARG A 130 15.60 -0.30 -8.41
CA ARG A 130 15.89 0.94 -9.17
C ARG A 130 15.31 2.20 -8.53
N VAL A 131 14.22 2.05 -7.81
CA VAL A 131 13.50 3.14 -7.15
C VAL A 131 14.05 3.44 -5.75
N ALA A 132 14.80 2.51 -5.15
CA ALA A 132 15.34 2.65 -3.81
C ALA A 132 16.41 3.76 -3.70
N ASP A 133 16.39 4.53 -2.60
CA ASP A 133 17.44 5.51 -2.31
C ASP A 133 18.75 4.82 -1.89
N HIS A 134 18.64 3.72 -1.14
CA HIS A 134 19.76 2.90 -0.69
C HIS A 134 19.47 1.42 -0.90
N ILE A 135 20.48 0.68 -1.30
CA ILE A 135 20.39 -0.78 -1.45
C ILE A 135 21.44 -1.42 -0.54
N VAL A 136 20.98 -2.38 0.23
CA VAL A 136 21.84 -3.23 1.06
C VAL A 136 21.73 -4.64 0.50
N ASP A 137 22.84 -5.19 0.03
CA ASP A 137 22.93 -6.59 -0.37
C ASP A 137 23.46 -7.40 0.80
N ILE A 138 22.77 -8.48 1.12
CA ILE A 138 23.20 -9.45 2.12
C ILE A 138 23.87 -10.59 1.37
N GLY A 139 25.20 -10.50 1.28
CA GLY A 139 26.04 -11.37 0.47
C GLY A 139 26.13 -12.83 0.96
N PRO A 140 27.07 -13.62 0.39
CA PRO A 140 27.20 -15.03 0.68
C PRO A 140 27.41 -15.28 2.18
N GLY A 141 26.78 -16.33 2.72
CA GLY A 141 26.76 -16.66 4.15
C GLY A 141 25.57 -16.08 4.90
N ALA A 142 24.56 -15.55 4.20
CA ALA A 142 23.32 -15.03 4.76
C ALA A 142 22.39 -16.12 5.34
N ASP A 143 22.93 -17.24 5.78
CA ASP A 143 22.19 -18.32 6.42
C ASP A 143 22.42 -18.27 7.94
N ILE A 144 22.33 -19.38 8.63
CA ILE A 144 22.37 -19.54 10.11
C ILE A 144 23.50 -18.74 10.82
N ASN A 145 24.55 -18.36 10.11
CA ASN A 145 25.71 -17.63 10.65
C ASN A 145 25.72 -16.11 10.39
N GLY A 146 24.66 -15.55 9.76
CA GLY A 146 24.60 -14.15 9.37
C GLY A 146 25.49 -13.83 8.16
N GLY A 147 24.95 -13.21 7.13
CA GLY A 147 25.69 -12.82 5.93
C GLY A 147 26.49 -11.53 6.13
N GLU A 148 27.54 -11.32 5.32
CA GLU A 148 28.18 -10.02 5.21
C GLU A 148 27.26 -9.03 4.50
N GLY A 149 26.74 -8.03 5.20
CA GLY A 149 26.00 -6.94 4.60
C GLY A 149 26.92 -6.05 3.77
N ARG A 150 26.60 -5.86 2.48
CA ARG A 150 27.28 -4.90 1.61
C ARG A 150 26.31 -3.79 1.26
N GLU A 151 26.66 -2.57 1.61
CA GLU A 151 25.96 -1.40 1.13
C GLU A 151 26.41 -1.12 -0.31
N ILE A 152 25.46 -1.20 -1.27
CA ILE A 152 25.73 -0.91 -2.69
C ILE A 152 25.63 0.59 -2.97
N GLY A 153 25.09 1.39 -2.00
CA GLY A 153 24.93 2.83 -2.15
C GLY A 153 23.61 3.23 -2.84
N ARG A 154 23.53 4.46 -3.33
CA ARG A 154 22.32 4.98 -3.99
C ARG A 154 22.07 4.27 -5.32
N ALA A 155 20.79 4.09 -5.66
CA ALA A 155 20.37 3.48 -6.94
C ALA A 155 20.99 4.16 -8.20
N SER A 156 21.38 5.44 -8.10
CA SER A 156 22.06 6.20 -9.16
C SER A 156 23.50 5.74 -9.47
N CYS A 157 24.11 4.88 -8.64
CA CYS A 157 25.45 4.34 -8.88
C CYS A 157 25.48 3.09 -9.78
N ARG A 158 24.35 2.69 -10.37
CA ARG A 158 24.17 1.42 -11.08
C ARG A 158 24.71 1.34 -12.50
N GLU A 159 25.31 2.38 -13.05
CA GLU A 159 25.87 2.34 -14.41
C GLU A 159 27.23 1.62 -14.52
N ARG A 160 27.66 0.91 -13.46
CA ARG A 160 28.98 0.27 -13.46
C ARG A 160 29.00 -1.12 -12.83
N VAL A 161 28.12 -2.02 -13.33
CA VAL A 161 28.37 -3.47 -13.21
C VAL A 161 28.05 -4.12 -14.53
#